data_c0e92824fc6b63543096a1c212bb0098
#
_entry.id   c0e92824fc6b63543096a1c212bb0098
#
_cell.length_a   1.000
_cell.length_b   1.000
_cell.length_c   1.000
_cell.angle_alpha   90.00
_cell.angle_beta   90.00
_cell.angle_gamma   90.00
#
_symmetry.space_group_name_H-M   'P 1'
#
loop_
_entity.id
_entity.type
_entity.pdbx_description
1 polymer ?
#
loop_
_entity_poly.entity_id
_entity_poly.type
_entity_poly.pdbx_seq_one_letter_code
_entity_poly.pdbx_strand_id
1 'polypeptide(L)'
;MIEIVAAKLRDPPCPEFRVVVVLPAKPNNGSDDTRGQLGVLVNAATDGGDPGRFLACTLFQPHGNPVYVHAKVGIVDDAWLTVGSANLNEHSLFNDTEVNVVVRDKAFIRAARLRLWEEHLEQAAEGEPCRIVDECWRPLAHESSDVRKLRVLHGVSRRSQALRGPINGLLVDG
;
A
#
# COMPACT_ATOMS: atom_id res chain seq x y z
N MET A 1 5.65 9.75 8.22
CA MET A 1 5.79 8.70 7.18
C MET A 1 5.10 9.12 5.88
N ILE A 2 3.80 9.38 5.87
CA ILE A 2 3.02 9.77 4.67
C ILE A 2 3.67 10.94 3.91
N GLU A 3 4.10 11.99 4.62
CA GLU A 3 4.73 13.16 3.99
C GLU A 3 6.05 12.82 3.29
N ILE A 4 6.82 11.85 3.82
CA ILE A 4 8.06 11.39 3.18
C ILE A 4 7.75 10.68 1.86
N VAL A 5 6.76 9.79 1.86
CA VAL A 5 6.32 9.09 0.65
C VAL A 5 5.71 10.07 -0.35
N ALA A 6 4.90 11.03 0.12
CA ALA A 6 4.33 12.08 -0.71
C ALA A 6 5.41 12.95 -1.38
N ALA A 7 6.46 13.33 -0.65
CA ALA A 7 7.58 14.06 -1.23
C ALA A 7 8.26 13.28 -2.36
N LYS A 8 8.48 11.97 -2.16
CA LYS A 8 9.05 11.09 -3.21
C LYS A 8 8.11 10.84 -4.39
N LEU A 9 6.80 10.91 -4.20
CA LEU A 9 5.85 10.82 -5.30
C LEU A 9 5.79 12.10 -6.13
N ARG A 10 6.01 13.28 -5.49
CA ARG A 10 6.10 14.58 -6.21
C ARG A 10 7.42 14.72 -6.97
N ASP A 11 8.52 14.30 -6.35
CA ASP A 11 9.86 14.34 -6.94
C ASP A 11 10.49 12.94 -6.84
N PRO A 12 10.14 12.04 -7.79
CA PRO A 12 10.54 10.65 -7.72
C PRO A 12 12.04 10.48 -7.99
N PRO A 13 12.71 9.58 -7.25
CA PRO A 13 14.14 9.34 -7.40
C PRO A 13 14.53 8.73 -8.77
N CYS A 14 13.55 8.12 -9.44
CA CYS A 14 13.72 7.54 -10.78
C CYS A 14 12.34 7.41 -11.46
N PRO A 15 12.30 7.29 -12.82
CA PRO A 15 11.06 7.10 -13.57
C PRO A 15 10.27 5.84 -13.15
N GLU A 16 10.96 4.80 -12.72
CA GLU A 16 10.41 3.51 -12.32
C GLU A 16 9.81 3.50 -10.91
N PHE A 17 9.93 4.60 -10.16
CA PHE A 17 9.43 4.67 -8.78
C PHE A 17 7.92 4.41 -8.72
N ARG A 18 7.54 3.40 -7.95
CA ARG A 18 6.14 2.99 -7.70
C ARG A 18 5.92 2.75 -6.22
N VAL A 19 4.73 3.07 -5.75
CA VAL A 19 4.27 2.79 -4.39
C VAL A 19 2.96 2.01 -4.46
N VAL A 20 2.96 0.80 -3.91
CA VAL A 20 1.78 -0.05 -3.80
C VAL A 20 1.48 -0.26 -2.33
N VAL A 21 0.23 -0.06 -1.93
CA VAL A 21 -0.24 -0.38 -0.58
C VAL A 21 -1.42 -1.33 -0.66
N VAL A 22 -1.45 -2.33 0.21
CA VAL A 22 -2.54 -3.29 0.35
C VAL A 22 -3.10 -3.14 1.77
N LEU A 23 -4.37 -2.77 1.86
CA LEU A 23 -5.03 -2.39 3.11
C LEU A 23 -6.39 -3.09 3.23
N PRO A 24 -6.95 -3.21 4.45
CA PRO A 24 -8.31 -3.68 4.63
C PRO A 24 -9.30 -2.79 3.88
N ALA A 25 -10.30 -3.38 3.25
CA ALA A 25 -11.37 -2.62 2.58
C ALA A 25 -12.14 -1.71 3.55
N LYS A 26 -12.26 -2.18 4.80
CA LYS A 26 -12.85 -1.42 5.91
C LYS A 26 -11.95 -1.60 7.13
N PRO A 27 -11.11 -0.64 7.49
CA PRO A 27 -10.37 -0.67 8.74
C PRO A 27 -11.35 -0.57 9.92
N ASN A 28 -10.97 -1.12 11.06
CA ASN A 28 -11.81 -1.15 12.26
C ASN A 28 -12.14 0.26 12.77
N ASN A 29 -11.17 1.15 12.72
CA ASN A 29 -11.29 2.54 13.14
C ASN A 29 -10.70 3.47 12.08
N GLY A 30 -11.28 4.67 11.92
CA GLY A 30 -10.66 5.74 11.14
C GLY A 30 -10.60 5.49 9.62
N SER A 31 -11.63 4.83 9.04
CA SER A 31 -11.67 4.60 7.58
C SER A 31 -11.53 5.88 6.76
N ASP A 32 -12.11 6.97 7.21
CA ASP A 32 -12.05 8.25 6.53
C ASP A 32 -10.67 8.90 6.68
N ASP A 33 -10.05 8.79 7.85
CA ASP A 33 -8.68 9.28 8.06
C ASP A 33 -7.67 8.50 7.20
N THR A 34 -7.78 7.18 7.15
CA THR A 34 -6.96 6.35 6.25
C THR A 34 -7.13 6.80 4.80
N ARG A 35 -8.37 6.99 4.32
CA ARG A 35 -8.62 7.51 2.98
C ARG A 35 -8.08 8.92 2.78
N GLY A 36 -8.15 9.76 3.80
CA GLY A 36 -7.55 11.09 3.80
C GLY A 36 -6.04 11.05 3.60
N GLN A 37 -5.35 10.19 4.32
CA GLN A 37 -3.89 9.98 4.18
C GLN A 37 -3.53 9.44 2.78
N LEU A 38 -4.28 8.48 2.28
CA LEU A 38 -4.08 7.95 0.93
C LEU A 38 -4.39 9.00 -0.15
N GLY A 39 -5.36 9.88 0.09
CA GLY A 39 -5.65 11.03 -0.78
C GLY A 39 -4.47 11.99 -0.93
N VAL A 40 -3.67 12.18 0.13
CA VAL A 40 -2.40 12.94 0.06
C VAL A 40 -1.43 12.29 -0.93
N LEU A 41 -1.32 10.96 -0.90
CA LEU A 41 -0.43 10.21 -1.81
C LEU A 41 -0.91 10.27 -3.27
N VAL A 42 -2.23 10.16 -3.49
CA VAL A 42 -2.83 10.33 -4.84
C VAL A 42 -2.53 11.73 -5.39
N ASN A 43 -2.71 12.77 -4.58
CA ASN A 43 -2.40 14.14 -4.98
C ASN A 43 -0.91 14.29 -5.30
N ALA A 44 -0.04 13.78 -4.43
CA ALA A 44 1.41 13.85 -4.62
C ALA A 44 1.87 13.17 -5.92
N ALA A 45 1.33 11.98 -6.24
CA ALA A 45 1.64 11.28 -7.49
C ALA A 45 1.15 12.08 -8.72
N THR A 46 -0.05 12.67 -8.63
CA THR A 46 -0.60 13.50 -9.71
C THR A 46 0.23 14.78 -9.91
N ASP A 47 0.60 15.44 -8.83
CA ASP A 47 1.40 16.68 -8.86
C ASP A 47 2.83 16.38 -9.38
N GLY A 48 3.35 15.17 -9.13
CA GLY A 48 4.60 14.66 -9.72
C GLY A 48 4.51 14.21 -11.18
N GLY A 49 3.36 14.46 -11.84
CA GLY A 49 3.14 14.23 -13.27
C GLY A 49 2.77 12.80 -13.68
N ASP A 50 2.72 11.85 -12.74
CA ASP A 50 2.32 10.46 -13.02
C ASP A 50 1.47 9.87 -11.90
N PRO A 51 0.13 9.98 -11.98
CA PRO A 51 -0.76 9.38 -10.99
C PRO A 51 -0.62 7.85 -10.91
N GLY A 52 -0.05 7.22 -11.92
CA GLY A 52 0.26 5.79 -11.95
C GLY A 52 1.33 5.36 -10.97
N ARG A 53 2.09 6.26 -10.37
CA ARG A 53 3.11 5.92 -9.35
C ARG A 53 2.54 5.43 -8.04
N PHE A 54 1.28 5.71 -7.76
CA PHE A 54 0.62 5.26 -6.54
C PHE A 54 -0.55 4.34 -6.84
N LEU A 55 -0.65 3.23 -6.10
CA LEU A 55 -1.75 2.28 -6.18
C LEU A 55 -2.16 1.80 -4.78
N ALA A 56 -3.41 2.04 -4.41
CA ALA A 56 -4.00 1.51 -3.18
C ALA A 56 -4.94 0.35 -3.52
N CYS A 57 -4.70 -0.81 -2.93
CA CYS A 57 -5.44 -2.05 -3.15
C CYS A 57 -6.01 -2.61 -1.86
N THR A 58 -6.95 -3.52 -2.03
CA THR A 58 -7.52 -4.37 -0.99
C THR A 58 -7.70 -5.78 -1.53
N LEU A 59 -7.83 -6.76 -0.64
CA LEU A 59 -8.00 -8.16 -0.99
C LEU A 59 -9.41 -8.66 -0.67
N PHE A 60 -9.90 -9.56 -1.50
CA PHE A 60 -11.18 -10.23 -1.33
C PHE A 60 -11.02 -11.75 -1.41
N GLN A 61 -11.90 -12.47 -0.76
CA GLN A 61 -12.10 -13.87 -1.03
C GLN A 61 -12.90 -14.04 -2.33
N PRO A 62 -12.76 -15.17 -3.05
CA PRO A 62 -13.65 -15.47 -4.15
C PRO A 62 -15.12 -15.34 -3.70
N HIS A 63 -15.94 -14.70 -4.53
CA HIS A 63 -17.35 -14.46 -4.28
C HIS A 63 -17.72 -13.51 -3.12
N GLY A 64 -16.80 -12.60 -2.71
CA GLY A 64 -17.32 -11.34 -2.21
C GLY A 64 -16.93 -10.84 -0.84
N ASN A 65 -16.36 -11.61 0.07
CA ASN A 65 -15.99 -11.09 1.38
C ASN A 65 -14.61 -10.43 1.35
N PRO A 66 -14.45 -9.19 1.88
CA PRO A 66 -13.14 -8.57 2.01
C PRO A 66 -12.26 -9.36 2.98
N VAL A 67 -10.99 -9.51 2.63
CA VAL A 67 -9.97 -10.01 3.54
C VAL A 67 -9.54 -8.87 4.45
N TYR A 68 -9.58 -9.11 5.76
CA TYR A 68 -9.02 -8.15 6.71
C TYR A 68 -7.50 -8.29 6.75
N VAL A 69 -6.83 -7.47 5.95
CA VAL A 69 -5.36 -7.46 5.88
C VAL A 69 -4.80 -6.86 7.16
N HIS A 70 -4.27 -7.70 8.04
CA HIS A 70 -3.66 -7.29 9.31
C HIS A 70 -2.13 -7.44 9.33
N ALA A 71 -1.53 -7.73 8.18
CA ALA A 71 -0.09 -7.86 8.03
C ALA A 71 0.59 -6.49 8.06
N LYS A 72 1.66 -6.37 8.84
CA LYS A 72 2.53 -5.20 8.85
C LYS A 72 3.84 -5.59 8.17
N VAL A 73 3.84 -5.50 6.85
CA VAL A 73 4.95 -5.84 5.96
C VAL A 73 5.32 -4.62 5.14
N GLY A 74 6.59 -4.27 5.16
CA GLY A 74 7.14 -3.22 4.30
C GLY A 74 8.32 -3.74 3.50
N ILE A 75 8.32 -3.52 2.19
CA ILE A 75 9.41 -3.90 1.29
C ILE A 75 9.82 -2.67 0.50
N VAL A 76 11.12 -2.38 0.46
CA VAL A 76 11.68 -1.26 -0.29
C VAL A 76 12.82 -1.76 -1.16
N ASP A 77 12.65 -1.65 -2.48
CA ASP A 77 13.65 -1.88 -3.54
C ASP A 77 14.38 -3.25 -3.45
N ASP A 78 13.71 -4.30 -2.96
CA ASP A 78 14.32 -5.60 -2.66
C ASP A 78 15.59 -5.51 -1.78
N ALA A 79 15.80 -4.40 -1.10
CA ALA A 79 16.95 -4.12 -0.25
C ALA A 79 16.63 -4.01 1.24
N TRP A 80 15.36 -3.82 1.56
CA TRP A 80 14.88 -3.71 2.93
C TRP A 80 13.49 -4.33 3.06
N LEU A 81 13.34 -5.20 4.03
CA LEU A 81 12.07 -5.83 4.41
C LEU A 81 11.87 -5.66 5.91
N THR A 82 10.69 -5.23 6.32
CA THR A 82 10.24 -5.31 7.71
C THR A 82 8.97 -6.12 7.82
N VAL A 83 8.90 -6.91 8.88
CA VAL A 83 7.69 -7.65 9.28
C VAL A 83 7.55 -7.55 10.80
N GLY A 84 6.37 -7.22 11.28
CA GLY A 84 6.17 -7.11 12.73
C GLY A 84 4.78 -6.71 13.13
N SER A 85 4.66 -6.09 14.30
CA SER A 85 3.41 -5.62 14.87
C SER A 85 3.12 -4.14 14.59
N ALA A 86 4.17 -3.33 14.28
CA ALA A 86 4.03 -1.89 14.08
C ALA A 86 3.21 -1.53 12.83
N ASN A 87 2.12 -0.84 13.03
CA ASN A 87 1.36 -0.20 11.96
C ASN A 87 2.07 1.05 11.44
N LEU A 88 1.76 1.49 10.22
CA LEU A 88 2.25 2.76 9.66
C LEU A 88 1.40 3.94 10.18
N ASN A 89 1.20 4.00 11.48
CA ASN A 89 0.50 5.10 12.14
C ASN A 89 1.36 5.71 13.25
N GLU A 90 0.93 6.84 13.79
CA GLU A 90 1.66 7.58 14.80
C GLU A 90 1.74 6.81 16.13
N HIS A 91 0.68 6.10 16.51
CA HIS A 91 0.64 5.33 17.75
C HIS A 91 1.69 4.22 17.74
N SER A 92 1.67 3.34 16.75
CA SER A 92 2.65 2.25 16.66
C SER A 92 4.09 2.73 16.47
N LEU A 93 4.30 3.90 15.84
CA LEU A 93 5.65 4.40 15.58
C LEU A 93 6.27 5.17 16.77
N PHE A 94 5.45 5.73 17.67
CA PHE A 94 5.95 6.65 18.70
C PHE A 94 5.43 6.37 20.11
N ASN A 95 4.30 5.68 20.27
CA ASN A 95 3.62 5.55 21.56
C ASN A 95 3.50 4.10 22.05
N ASP A 96 3.33 3.15 21.13
CA ASP A 96 3.08 1.76 21.47
C ASP A 96 4.38 0.94 21.55
N THR A 97 4.34 -0.17 22.28
CA THR A 97 5.44 -1.13 22.30
C THR A 97 5.26 -2.11 21.16
N GLU A 98 6.15 -2.03 20.17
CA GLU A 98 6.08 -2.82 18.96
C GLU A 98 7.36 -3.64 18.73
N VAL A 99 7.24 -4.73 18.01
CA VAL A 99 8.38 -5.57 17.62
C VAL A 99 8.37 -5.77 16.11
N ASN A 100 9.44 -5.37 15.45
CA ASN A 100 9.64 -5.61 14.04
C ASN A 100 10.97 -6.30 13.78
N VAL A 101 10.95 -7.27 12.87
CA VAL A 101 12.15 -7.87 12.29
C VAL A 101 12.50 -7.13 11.01
N VAL A 102 13.77 -6.80 10.83
CA VAL A 102 14.30 -6.16 9.62
C VAL A 102 15.28 -7.10 8.94
N VAL A 103 15.08 -7.33 7.66
CA VAL A 103 15.95 -8.16 6.82
C VAL A 103 16.60 -7.27 5.75
N ARG A 104 17.88 -7.52 5.45
CA ARG A 104 18.65 -6.81 4.42
C ARG A 104 19.27 -7.72 3.36
N ASP A 105 18.97 -9.01 3.39
CA ASP A 105 19.37 -9.97 2.38
C ASP A 105 18.51 -9.77 1.12
N LYS A 106 19.10 -9.23 0.08
CA LYS A 106 18.42 -8.90 -1.18
C LYS A 106 17.80 -10.10 -1.86
N ALA A 107 18.47 -11.25 -1.85
CA ALA A 107 17.97 -12.47 -2.49
C ALA A 107 16.72 -12.99 -1.76
N PHE A 108 16.78 -13.01 -0.43
CA PHE A 108 15.64 -13.38 0.40
C PHE A 108 14.46 -12.40 0.22
N ILE A 109 14.75 -11.08 0.25
CA ILE A 109 13.69 -10.06 0.14
C ILE A 109 12.99 -10.14 -1.22
N ARG A 110 13.76 -10.30 -2.31
CA ARG A 110 13.21 -10.48 -3.64
C ARG A 110 12.32 -11.73 -3.71
N ALA A 111 12.78 -12.85 -3.20
CA ALA A 111 12.00 -14.09 -3.18
C ALA A 111 10.70 -13.93 -2.36
N ALA A 112 10.78 -13.28 -1.21
CA ALA A 112 9.62 -13.00 -0.37
C ALA A 112 8.61 -12.07 -1.08
N ARG A 113 9.09 -11.00 -1.75
CA ARG A 113 8.24 -10.10 -2.53
C ARG A 113 7.55 -10.82 -3.68
N LEU A 114 8.29 -11.59 -4.47
CA LEU A 114 7.72 -12.33 -5.60
C LEU A 114 6.64 -13.29 -5.12
N ARG A 115 6.91 -14.08 -4.08
CA ARG A 115 5.92 -15.01 -3.53
C ARG A 115 4.67 -14.29 -2.99
N LEU A 116 4.84 -13.16 -2.30
CA LEU A 116 3.72 -12.36 -1.81
C LEU A 116 2.91 -11.78 -2.96
N TRP A 117 3.57 -11.30 -4.01
CA TRP A 117 2.91 -10.73 -5.17
C TRP A 117 2.18 -11.78 -6.00
N GLU A 118 2.78 -12.96 -6.20
CA GLU A 118 2.12 -14.10 -6.84
C GLU A 118 0.84 -14.51 -6.11
N GLU A 119 0.88 -14.52 -4.80
CA GLU A 119 -0.29 -14.81 -3.96
C GLU A 119 -1.39 -13.76 -4.11
N HIS A 120 -1.04 -12.47 -4.21
CA HIS A 120 -2.00 -11.38 -4.37
C HIS A 120 -2.55 -11.28 -5.81
N LEU A 121 -1.71 -11.50 -6.80
CA LEU A 121 -2.06 -11.42 -8.22
C LEU A 121 -2.68 -12.71 -8.77
N GLU A 122 -2.58 -13.82 -8.03
CA GLU A 122 -3.01 -15.17 -8.47
C GLU A 122 -2.35 -15.60 -9.80
N GLN A 123 -1.14 -15.09 -10.06
CA GLN A 123 -0.33 -15.41 -11.24
C GLN A 123 1.16 -15.15 -10.96
N ALA A 124 2.03 -15.65 -11.83
CA ALA A 124 3.47 -15.42 -11.74
C ALA A 124 3.79 -13.91 -11.79
N ALA A 125 4.75 -13.48 -10.96
CA ALA A 125 5.16 -12.09 -10.79
C ALA A 125 6.64 -11.91 -11.12
N GLU A 126 7.06 -12.36 -12.30
CA GLU A 126 8.45 -12.29 -12.76
C GLU A 126 8.75 -10.96 -13.48
N GLY A 127 9.98 -10.45 -13.29
CA GLY A 127 10.46 -9.25 -13.97
C GLY A 127 10.76 -8.07 -13.04
N GLU A 128 10.91 -6.91 -13.66
CA GLU A 128 11.17 -5.66 -12.93
C GLU A 128 9.94 -5.19 -12.15
N PRO A 129 10.09 -4.74 -10.90
CA PRO A 129 8.98 -4.37 -10.03
C PRO A 129 8.01 -3.35 -10.63
N CYS A 130 8.52 -2.30 -11.28
CA CYS A 130 7.69 -1.26 -11.90
C CYS A 130 6.81 -1.84 -13.02
N ARG A 131 7.35 -2.73 -13.85
CA ARG A 131 6.59 -3.38 -14.92
C ARG A 131 5.49 -4.28 -14.36
N ILE A 132 5.80 -5.05 -13.32
CA ILE A 132 4.77 -5.89 -12.66
C ILE A 132 3.64 -5.01 -12.08
N VAL A 133 3.98 -3.85 -11.52
CA VAL A 133 2.96 -2.90 -11.04
C VAL A 133 2.11 -2.38 -12.18
N ASP A 134 2.71 -1.94 -13.26
CA ASP A 134 2.00 -1.30 -14.37
C ASP A 134 1.25 -2.31 -15.24
N GLU A 135 1.81 -3.50 -15.49
CA GLU A 135 1.29 -4.52 -16.41
C GLU A 135 0.40 -5.58 -15.72
N CYS A 136 0.55 -5.80 -14.40
CA CYS A 136 -0.21 -6.80 -13.65
C CYS A 136 -1.06 -6.20 -12.53
N TRP A 137 -0.45 -5.54 -11.54
CA TRP A 137 -1.18 -5.02 -10.38
C TRP A 137 -2.30 -4.07 -10.77
N ARG A 138 -1.99 -3.09 -11.62
CA ARG A 138 -2.95 -2.05 -11.99
C ARG A 138 -4.09 -2.60 -12.84
N PRO A 139 -3.86 -3.35 -13.93
CA PRO A 139 -4.95 -3.93 -14.71
C PRO A 139 -5.84 -4.85 -13.88
N LEU A 140 -5.25 -5.76 -13.09
CA LEU A 140 -6.01 -6.71 -12.26
C LEU A 140 -6.81 -6.01 -11.16
N ALA A 141 -6.24 -5.01 -10.50
CA ALA A 141 -6.94 -4.26 -9.45
C ALA A 141 -8.16 -3.48 -10.00
N HIS A 142 -8.09 -3.02 -11.25
CA HIS A 142 -9.19 -2.30 -11.92
C HIS A 142 -10.16 -3.22 -12.67
N GLU A 143 -9.86 -4.51 -12.78
CA GLU A 143 -10.78 -5.47 -13.39
C GLU A 143 -12.05 -5.60 -12.56
N SER A 144 -13.20 -5.32 -13.16
CA SER A 144 -14.50 -5.48 -12.50
C SER A 144 -14.89 -6.95 -12.49
N SER A 145 -14.43 -7.69 -11.48
CA SER A 145 -14.69 -9.12 -11.34
C SER A 145 -14.92 -9.52 -9.88
N ASP A 146 -15.99 -10.21 -9.61
CA ASP A 146 -16.32 -10.69 -8.26
C ASP A 146 -15.47 -11.89 -7.81
N VAL A 147 -14.75 -12.51 -8.73
CA VAL A 147 -13.87 -13.65 -8.44
C VAL A 147 -12.43 -13.25 -8.18
N ARG A 148 -12.03 -12.04 -8.57
CA ARG A 148 -10.65 -11.56 -8.37
C ARG A 148 -10.39 -11.23 -6.91
N LYS A 149 -9.23 -11.70 -6.43
CA LYS A 149 -8.72 -11.44 -5.09
C LYS A 149 -8.30 -9.99 -4.92
N LEU A 150 -7.54 -9.43 -5.86
CA LEU A 150 -7.03 -8.06 -5.83
C LEU A 150 -8.05 -7.09 -6.40
N ARG A 151 -8.33 -6.00 -5.66
CA ARG A 151 -9.21 -4.92 -6.12
C ARG A 151 -8.66 -3.57 -5.68
N VAL A 152 -8.98 -2.52 -6.43
CA VAL A 152 -8.69 -1.14 -6.01
C VAL A 152 -9.40 -0.82 -4.70
N LEU A 153 -8.72 -0.16 -3.79
CA LEU A 153 -9.35 0.34 -2.57
C LEU A 153 -10.29 1.50 -2.90
N HIS A 154 -11.58 1.28 -2.71
CA HIS A 154 -12.60 2.29 -2.98
C HIS A 154 -12.54 3.49 -2.02
N GLY A 155 -12.96 4.66 -2.52
CA GLY A 155 -13.02 5.90 -1.74
C GLY A 155 -11.67 6.61 -1.60
N VAL A 156 -10.65 6.15 -2.32
CA VAL A 156 -9.33 6.81 -2.41
C VAL A 156 -9.27 7.63 -3.70
N SER A 157 -9.16 8.94 -3.58
CA SER A 157 -9.09 9.87 -4.71
C SER A 157 -8.40 11.16 -4.29
N ARG A 158 -8.17 12.08 -5.23
CA ARG A 158 -7.66 13.42 -4.91
C ARG A 158 -8.53 14.17 -3.88
N ARG A 159 -9.85 13.96 -3.90
CA ARG A 159 -10.79 14.60 -2.98
C ARG A 159 -10.75 14.00 -1.57
N SER A 160 -10.30 12.76 -1.43
CA SER A 160 -10.20 12.07 -0.15
C SER A 160 -9.29 12.80 0.85
N GLN A 161 -8.34 13.60 0.38
CA GLN A 161 -7.50 14.41 1.26
C GLN A 161 -8.30 15.31 2.20
N ALA A 162 -9.49 15.76 1.79
CA ALA A 162 -10.39 16.56 2.61
C ALA A 162 -10.96 15.81 3.84
N LEU A 163 -10.89 14.49 3.85
CA LEU A 163 -11.27 13.63 4.98
C LEU A 163 -10.21 13.59 6.09
N ARG A 164 -9.05 14.17 5.84
CA ARG A 164 -7.97 14.26 6.82
C ARG A 164 -8.40 15.21 7.94
N GLY A 165 -8.68 14.64 9.11
CA GLY A 165 -9.09 15.41 10.28
C GLY A 165 -7.99 16.33 10.82
N PRO A 166 -8.36 17.29 11.70
CA PRO A 166 -7.40 18.23 12.30
C PRO A 166 -6.43 17.55 13.29
N ILE A 167 -6.73 16.35 13.73
CA ILE A 167 -5.93 15.57 14.68
C ILE A 167 -5.36 14.36 13.94
N ASN A 168 -4.15 14.51 13.41
CA ASN A 168 -3.43 13.38 12.81
C ASN A 168 -3.05 12.38 13.90
N GLY A 169 -3.45 11.13 13.72
CA GLY A 169 -2.94 10.00 14.50
C GLY A 169 -3.66 9.67 15.79
N LEU A 170 -4.76 10.32 16.15
CA LEU A 170 -5.42 10.06 17.44
C LEU A 170 -6.36 8.84 17.45
N LEU A 171 -6.67 8.22 16.32
CA LEU A 171 -7.76 7.24 16.24
C LEU A 171 -7.50 6.06 15.28
N VAL A 172 -6.28 5.63 15.08
CA VAL A 172 -6.06 4.50 14.18
C VAL A 172 -5.26 3.40 14.83
N ASP A 173 -5.92 2.61 15.64
CA ASP A 173 -5.61 1.20 15.80
C ASP A 173 -6.42 0.41 14.76
N GLY A 174 -5.74 -0.12 13.77
CA GLY A 174 -6.33 -0.97 12.75
C GLY A 174 -6.05 -2.43 13.03
#